data_12887ce8a564d375000552ffbbe4551d
#
_entry.id   12887ce8a564d375000552ffbbe4551d
#
_cell.length_a   1.000
_cell.length_b   1.000
_cell.length_c   1.000
_cell.angle_alpha   90.00
_cell.angle_beta   90.00
_cell.angle_gamma   90.00
#
_symmetry.space_group_name_H-M   'P 1'
#
loop_
_entity.id
_entity.type
_entity.pdbx_description
1 polymer ?
#
loop_
_entity_poly.entity_id
_entity_poly.type
_entity_poly.pdbx_seq_one_letter_code
_entity_poly.pdbx_strand_id
1 'polypeptide(L)'
;MASARGGAQVRTVADPSRPSENNPQTVTAKSFDFPGPVQLSKSYIVASTPRCGSTFLCSLLWQTGVLGAPSEYWNCHKAGARKTIGIRMMERLEATSGPDYLTKLLACRTSKNGVFGVKVHFFDFREVLRGFPQVLELLAPVTFISIEREDKIAQAVSLARSLQTGTFIAGSNRPHPTVTYDRDLILRCLASLETQKLGWTRWFEANRIDPNVVTYEKLAADSASVISGIVNLLGVQHDEPHAIEVRRVQRQSDGTSKDWAIRFKSEIEPDTEGGPAAAAIGYDQEREKPRHSGSSEPASHFFDRYERIKFAEAEGRPGGLGVFAKKRRRARYDSIIGRNRKLFEAAQVLDLQCGNGIWSLAALDAGAAHVVGVDSRKKPIDTASELFAKYGVKTDSYQLIRANVLAELSAFSPGSFDLILCQDSLADLHFVFSQFQRLRPKYVILDTAITNRKTPFVIFKTTTFKLRDLRATASAETRRRRIASIVAIPTDAAINMLCERFGFSCHLVDWHDSGITDWVGISDYENDRRRTYVLELLS
;
A
#
# COMPACT_ATOMS: atom_id res chain seq x y z
N MET A 1 -32.49 -49.21 -54.36
CA MET A 1 -32.74 -49.02 -52.96
C MET A 1 -31.59 -48.17 -52.42
N ALA A 2 -31.80 -46.88 -52.36
CA ALA A 2 -30.81 -45.90 -51.91
C ALA A 2 -31.25 -45.36 -50.53
N SER A 3 -30.39 -45.51 -49.56
CA SER A 3 -30.58 -44.93 -48.20
C SER A 3 -29.78 -43.66 -48.07
N ALA A 4 -30.46 -42.53 -48.09
CA ALA A 4 -29.89 -41.24 -47.81
C ALA A 4 -29.79 -41.07 -46.31
N ARG A 5 -28.57 -40.87 -45.78
CA ARG A 5 -28.32 -40.33 -44.43
C ARG A 5 -28.13 -38.82 -44.53
N GLY A 6 -29.16 -38.06 -44.17
CA GLY A 6 -29.09 -36.63 -43.98
C GLY A 6 -28.52 -36.33 -42.62
N GLY A 7 -27.28 -35.84 -42.58
CA GLY A 7 -26.71 -35.23 -41.39
C GLY A 7 -27.26 -33.82 -41.23
N ALA A 8 -28.07 -33.57 -40.21
CA ALA A 8 -28.51 -32.23 -39.84
C ALA A 8 -27.35 -31.48 -39.21
N GLN A 9 -26.74 -30.57 -39.95
CA GLN A 9 -25.86 -29.53 -39.38
C GLN A 9 -26.76 -28.57 -38.60
N VAL A 10 -26.71 -28.66 -37.28
CA VAL A 10 -27.25 -27.61 -36.41
C VAL A 10 -26.34 -26.37 -36.54
N ARG A 11 -26.69 -25.47 -37.45
CA ARG A 11 -26.16 -24.11 -37.46
C ARG A 11 -26.73 -23.40 -36.26
N THR A 12 -25.99 -23.29 -35.15
CA THR A 12 -26.26 -22.31 -34.12
C THR A 12 -26.02 -20.92 -34.68
N VAL A 13 -27.07 -20.27 -35.12
CA VAL A 13 -27.06 -18.85 -35.48
C VAL A 13 -26.77 -18.08 -34.17
N ALA A 14 -25.61 -17.43 -34.11
CA ALA A 14 -25.32 -16.48 -33.02
C ALA A 14 -26.43 -15.43 -33.02
N ASP A 15 -27.19 -15.34 -31.92
CA ASP A 15 -28.19 -14.30 -31.71
C ASP A 15 -27.47 -12.94 -31.64
N PRO A 16 -27.63 -12.05 -32.63
CA PRO A 16 -26.96 -10.75 -32.66
C PRO A 16 -27.52 -9.78 -31.62
N SER A 17 -28.57 -10.15 -30.89
CA SER A 17 -29.17 -9.32 -29.84
C SER A 17 -28.50 -9.47 -28.45
N ARG A 18 -27.59 -10.45 -28.25
CA ARG A 18 -26.85 -10.57 -27.00
C ARG A 18 -25.75 -9.51 -26.92
N PRO A 19 -25.81 -8.60 -25.94
CA PRO A 19 -24.80 -7.58 -25.78
C PRO A 19 -23.41 -8.20 -25.58
N SER A 20 -22.36 -7.52 -26.09
CA SER A 20 -20.98 -7.94 -25.83
C SER A 20 -20.70 -7.93 -24.33
N GLU A 21 -20.43 -9.10 -23.76
CA GLU A 21 -20.38 -9.39 -22.31
C GLU A 21 -19.30 -8.61 -21.54
N ASN A 22 -18.47 -7.82 -22.23
CA ASN A 22 -17.32 -7.14 -21.67
C ASN A 22 -17.47 -5.60 -21.56
N ASN A 23 -18.64 -5.04 -21.83
CA ASN A 23 -18.84 -3.59 -21.71
C ASN A 23 -19.44 -3.27 -20.32
N PRO A 24 -18.83 -2.37 -19.48
CA PRO A 24 -19.38 -1.95 -18.19
C PRO A 24 -20.79 -1.39 -18.26
N GLN A 25 -21.19 -0.88 -19.44
CA GLN A 25 -22.55 -0.40 -19.69
C GLN A 25 -23.55 -1.54 -19.80
N THR A 26 -23.11 -2.74 -20.21
CA THR A 26 -23.99 -3.89 -20.40
C THR A 26 -24.17 -4.72 -19.13
N VAL A 27 -23.16 -4.82 -18.25
CA VAL A 27 -23.27 -5.58 -16.98
C VAL A 27 -24.41 -5.07 -16.08
N THR A 28 -24.79 -3.82 -16.19
CA THR A 28 -25.95 -3.26 -15.48
C THR A 28 -27.27 -3.46 -16.22
N ALA A 29 -27.27 -4.01 -17.42
CA ALA A 29 -28.47 -4.22 -18.23
C ALA A 29 -29.39 -5.32 -17.66
N LYS A 30 -30.68 -5.25 -17.99
CA LYS A 30 -31.69 -6.25 -17.60
C LYS A 30 -31.40 -7.65 -18.15
N SER A 31 -30.61 -7.77 -19.23
CA SER A 31 -30.20 -9.06 -19.80
C SER A 31 -29.34 -9.92 -18.85
N PHE A 32 -28.81 -9.31 -17.81
CA PHE A 32 -28.07 -10.01 -16.74
C PHE A 32 -28.96 -10.32 -15.52
N ASP A 33 -30.22 -9.93 -15.55
CA ASP A 33 -31.16 -10.24 -14.46
C ASP A 33 -31.69 -11.66 -14.57
N PHE A 34 -31.82 -12.31 -13.43
CA PHE A 34 -32.54 -13.58 -13.31
C PHE A 34 -34.03 -13.29 -13.04
N PRO A 35 -34.95 -14.15 -13.51
CA PRO A 35 -36.37 -13.94 -13.31
C PRO A 35 -36.80 -14.20 -11.88
N GLY A 36 -37.48 -13.21 -11.28
CA GLY A 36 -38.20 -13.29 -10.01
C GLY A 36 -37.32 -13.23 -8.76
N PRO A 37 -37.87 -12.89 -7.61
CA PRO A 37 -37.15 -13.02 -6.35
C PRO A 37 -36.98 -14.49 -6.02
N VAL A 38 -35.74 -14.92 -5.83
CA VAL A 38 -35.36 -16.26 -5.39
C VAL A 38 -34.79 -16.16 -3.98
N GLN A 39 -35.16 -17.10 -3.12
CA GLN A 39 -34.58 -17.17 -1.79
C GLN A 39 -33.07 -17.42 -1.90
N LEU A 40 -32.26 -16.57 -1.25
CA LEU A 40 -30.83 -16.75 -1.17
C LEU A 40 -30.50 -18.04 -0.40
N SER A 41 -29.78 -18.96 -1.04
CA SER A 41 -29.33 -20.21 -0.41
C SER A 41 -27.81 -20.19 -0.16
N LYS A 42 -27.05 -19.55 -1.03
CA LYS A 42 -25.58 -19.46 -0.98
C LYS A 42 -25.12 -18.14 -1.55
N SER A 43 -24.06 -17.60 -0.99
CA SER A 43 -23.38 -16.46 -1.59
C SER A 43 -21.88 -16.65 -1.68
N TYR A 44 -21.26 -15.96 -2.61
CA TYR A 44 -19.80 -15.90 -2.69
C TYR A 44 -19.30 -14.52 -3.07
N ILE A 45 -18.09 -14.22 -2.60
CA ILE A 45 -17.38 -12.98 -2.88
C ILE A 45 -16.10 -13.29 -3.64
N VAL A 46 -15.99 -12.76 -4.87
CA VAL A 46 -14.74 -12.75 -5.62
C VAL A 46 -13.88 -11.61 -5.08
N ALA A 47 -13.02 -11.94 -4.13
CA ALA A 47 -12.03 -11.05 -3.54
C ALA A 47 -10.90 -10.81 -4.54
N SER A 48 -10.64 -9.56 -4.91
CA SER A 48 -9.78 -9.26 -6.04
C SER A 48 -8.99 -7.96 -5.85
N THR A 49 -8.00 -7.79 -6.71
CA THR A 49 -7.31 -6.52 -6.94
C THR A 49 -7.50 -6.09 -8.39
N PRO A 50 -7.37 -4.81 -8.74
CA PRO A 50 -7.49 -4.38 -10.14
C PRO A 50 -6.57 -5.15 -11.08
N ARG A 51 -7.06 -5.53 -12.27
CA ARG A 51 -6.30 -6.18 -13.36
C ARG A 51 -5.76 -7.60 -13.05
N CYS A 52 -6.30 -8.28 -12.06
CA CYS A 52 -5.94 -9.68 -11.75
C CYS A 52 -6.72 -10.73 -12.58
N GLY A 53 -7.56 -10.32 -13.54
CA GLY A 53 -8.39 -11.24 -14.31
C GLY A 53 -9.78 -11.49 -13.72
N SER A 54 -10.15 -10.79 -12.64
CA SER A 54 -11.44 -10.99 -11.96
C SER A 54 -12.67 -10.78 -12.85
N THR A 55 -12.61 -9.85 -13.82
CA THR A 55 -13.71 -9.65 -14.78
C THR A 55 -13.86 -10.87 -15.72
N PHE A 56 -12.75 -11.49 -16.11
CA PHE A 56 -12.77 -12.72 -16.91
C PHE A 56 -13.37 -13.87 -16.09
N LEU A 57 -12.93 -14.06 -14.85
CA LEU A 57 -13.54 -15.05 -13.96
C LEU A 57 -15.05 -14.84 -13.82
N CYS A 58 -15.48 -13.61 -13.54
CA CYS A 58 -16.89 -13.30 -13.35
C CYS A 58 -17.74 -13.55 -14.60
N SER A 59 -17.20 -13.30 -15.80
CA SER A 59 -17.90 -13.62 -17.05
C SER A 59 -18.12 -15.12 -17.24
N LEU A 60 -17.13 -15.94 -16.88
CA LEU A 60 -17.25 -17.40 -16.93
C LEU A 60 -18.24 -17.94 -15.88
N LEU A 61 -18.20 -17.39 -14.65
CA LEU A 61 -19.14 -17.76 -13.59
C LEU A 61 -20.59 -17.46 -13.99
N TRP A 62 -20.83 -16.30 -14.61
CA TRP A 62 -22.16 -15.93 -15.11
C TRP A 62 -22.65 -16.86 -16.24
N GLN A 63 -21.74 -17.27 -17.17
CA GLN A 63 -22.09 -18.16 -18.28
C GLN A 63 -22.55 -19.55 -17.82
N THR A 64 -22.23 -19.96 -16.59
CA THR A 64 -22.76 -21.21 -16.03
C THR A 64 -24.28 -21.19 -15.85
N GLY A 65 -24.91 -20.00 -15.76
CA GLY A 65 -26.32 -19.82 -15.49
C GLY A 65 -26.76 -20.16 -14.04
N VAL A 66 -25.89 -20.80 -13.25
CA VAL A 66 -26.20 -21.31 -11.90
C VAL A 66 -25.41 -20.60 -10.78
N LEU A 67 -24.46 -19.73 -11.11
CA LEU A 67 -23.64 -19.03 -10.16
C LEU A 67 -23.95 -17.53 -10.03
N GLY A 68 -25.14 -17.11 -10.39
CA GLY A 68 -25.52 -15.70 -10.37
C GLY A 68 -24.81 -14.87 -11.43
N ALA A 69 -24.83 -13.55 -11.29
CA ALA A 69 -24.17 -12.62 -12.20
C ALA A 69 -23.16 -11.74 -11.45
N PRO A 70 -21.99 -12.25 -11.03
CA PRO A 70 -21.03 -11.51 -10.22
C PRO A 70 -20.44 -10.31 -10.95
N SER A 71 -20.46 -9.14 -10.31
CA SER A 71 -19.82 -7.92 -10.83
C SER A 71 -19.46 -6.95 -9.70
N GLU A 72 -18.85 -5.80 -10.03
CA GLU A 72 -18.41 -4.76 -9.08
C GLU A 72 -19.59 -3.95 -8.51
N TYR A 73 -20.61 -4.59 -8.00
CA TYR A 73 -21.81 -3.93 -7.48
C TYR A 73 -21.52 -3.02 -6.27
N TRP A 74 -20.43 -3.25 -5.56
CA TRP A 74 -20.01 -2.48 -4.39
C TRP A 74 -19.02 -1.37 -4.72
N ASN A 75 -18.67 -1.18 -5.98
CA ASN A 75 -17.90 -0.05 -6.44
C ASN A 75 -18.82 1.18 -6.60
N CYS A 76 -19.04 1.90 -5.49
CA CYS A 76 -19.95 3.03 -5.40
C CYS A 76 -19.23 4.39 -5.34
N HIS A 77 -17.98 4.48 -5.76
CA HIS A 77 -17.24 5.74 -5.79
C HIS A 77 -17.52 6.54 -7.05
N LYS A 78 -17.45 7.87 -6.94
CA LYS A 78 -17.40 8.74 -8.11
C LYS A 78 -15.96 8.76 -8.64
N ALA A 79 -15.72 8.15 -9.78
CA ALA A 79 -14.46 8.24 -10.50
C ALA A 79 -14.51 9.40 -11.51
N GLY A 80 -14.31 10.63 -11.05
CA GLY A 80 -14.48 11.84 -11.86
C GLY A 80 -15.92 11.98 -12.37
N ALA A 81 -16.08 12.24 -13.69
CA ALA A 81 -17.41 12.34 -14.33
C ALA A 81 -18.04 10.96 -14.65
N ARG A 82 -17.34 9.86 -14.44
CA ARG A 82 -17.82 8.51 -14.79
C ARG A 82 -18.51 7.86 -13.59
N LYS A 83 -19.74 7.38 -13.81
CA LYS A 83 -20.45 6.54 -12.85
C LYS A 83 -19.88 5.12 -12.90
N THR A 84 -19.53 4.58 -11.74
CA THR A 84 -19.08 3.19 -11.56
C THR A 84 -20.26 2.21 -11.70
N ILE A 85 -19.97 0.91 -11.74
CA ILE A 85 -20.99 -0.14 -11.86
C ILE A 85 -21.98 -0.06 -10.69
N GLY A 86 -21.49 0.09 -9.46
CA GLY A 86 -22.32 0.20 -8.27
C GLY A 86 -23.29 1.38 -8.36
N ILE A 87 -22.79 2.59 -8.69
CA ILE A 87 -23.66 3.79 -8.83
C ILE A 87 -24.73 3.59 -9.90
N ARG A 88 -24.36 3.06 -11.08
CA ARG A 88 -25.34 2.81 -12.16
C ARG A 88 -26.38 1.78 -11.74
N MET A 89 -25.97 0.78 -10.99
CA MET A 89 -26.87 -0.26 -10.52
C MET A 89 -27.82 0.28 -9.44
N MET A 90 -27.32 1.09 -8.51
CA MET A 90 -28.15 1.79 -7.52
C MET A 90 -29.20 2.68 -8.19
N GLU A 91 -28.80 3.46 -9.19
CA GLU A 91 -29.72 4.31 -9.96
C GLU A 91 -30.76 3.47 -10.74
N ARG A 92 -30.32 2.40 -11.42
CA ARG A 92 -31.24 1.52 -12.16
C ARG A 92 -32.28 0.86 -11.26
N LEU A 93 -31.87 0.49 -10.05
CA LEU A 93 -32.74 -0.17 -9.06
C LEU A 93 -33.49 0.84 -8.18
N GLU A 94 -33.27 2.15 -8.42
CA GLU A 94 -33.88 3.21 -7.61
C GLU A 94 -33.69 2.96 -6.11
N ALA A 95 -32.46 2.58 -5.73
CA ALA A 95 -32.14 2.22 -4.37
C ALA A 95 -31.94 3.47 -3.50
N THR A 96 -32.58 3.50 -2.32
CA THR A 96 -32.59 4.64 -1.40
C THR A 96 -31.64 4.50 -0.23
N SER A 97 -31.14 3.27 0.03
CA SER A 97 -30.20 2.95 1.11
C SER A 97 -29.35 1.72 0.77
N GLY A 98 -28.32 1.44 1.56
CA GLY A 98 -27.50 0.23 1.40
C GLY A 98 -28.30 -1.07 1.55
N PRO A 99 -29.12 -1.25 2.59
CA PRO A 99 -30.00 -2.40 2.73
C PRO A 99 -31.02 -2.54 1.59
N ASP A 100 -31.67 -1.46 1.17
CA ASP A 100 -32.59 -1.44 0.03
C ASP A 100 -31.90 -1.85 -1.27
N TYR A 101 -30.68 -1.32 -1.49
CA TYR A 101 -29.86 -1.70 -2.63
C TYR A 101 -29.53 -3.19 -2.64
N LEU A 102 -29.09 -3.75 -1.51
CA LEU A 102 -28.79 -5.17 -1.40
C LEU A 102 -30.03 -6.02 -1.69
N THR A 103 -31.18 -5.70 -1.11
CA THR A 103 -32.43 -6.43 -1.34
C THR A 103 -32.83 -6.45 -2.81
N LYS A 104 -32.82 -5.30 -3.48
CA LYS A 104 -33.13 -5.18 -4.92
C LYS A 104 -32.09 -5.87 -5.80
N LEU A 105 -30.82 -5.82 -5.39
CA LEU A 105 -29.73 -6.49 -6.09
C LEU A 105 -29.86 -8.01 -6.02
N LEU A 106 -30.14 -8.56 -4.84
CA LEU A 106 -30.41 -9.98 -4.65
C LEU A 106 -31.59 -10.45 -5.48
N ALA A 107 -32.69 -9.69 -5.52
CA ALA A 107 -33.87 -10.02 -6.29
C ALA A 107 -33.62 -10.18 -7.80
N CYS A 108 -32.62 -9.48 -8.36
CA CYS A 108 -32.36 -9.54 -9.80
C CYS A 108 -31.05 -10.23 -10.19
N ARG A 109 -30.13 -10.52 -9.24
CA ARG A 109 -28.80 -11.09 -9.55
C ARG A 109 -28.56 -12.48 -8.95
N THR A 110 -29.52 -13.01 -8.21
CA THR A 110 -29.51 -14.38 -7.69
C THR A 110 -30.02 -15.35 -8.76
N SER A 111 -29.26 -16.40 -9.05
CA SER A 111 -29.70 -17.45 -9.99
C SER A 111 -30.85 -18.27 -9.43
N LYS A 112 -31.56 -19.00 -10.29
CA LYS A 112 -32.77 -19.78 -9.93
C LYS A 112 -32.55 -20.79 -8.79
N ASN A 113 -31.35 -21.28 -8.62
CA ASN A 113 -30.94 -22.19 -7.54
C ASN A 113 -30.53 -21.47 -6.25
N GLY A 114 -30.76 -20.16 -6.15
CA GLY A 114 -30.50 -19.37 -4.94
C GLY A 114 -29.06 -18.94 -4.73
N VAL A 115 -28.21 -18.94 -5.77
CA VAL A 115 -26.80 -18.53 -5.66
C VAL A 115 -26.61 -17.07 -6.08
N PHE A 116 -25.98 -16.28 -5.22
CA PHE A 116 -25.58 -14.90 -5.48
C PHE A 116 -24.08 -14.73 -5.44
N GLY A 117 -23.52 -14.00 -6.40
CA GLY A 117 -22.10 -13.65 -6.45
C GLY A 117 -21.87 -12.15 -6.56
N VAL A 118 -20.83 -11.66 -5.89
CA VAL A 118 -20.34 -10.29 -6.05
C VAL A 118 -18.82 -10.28 -6.18
N LYS A 119 -18.30 -9.42 -7.07
CA LYS A 119 -16.87 -9.15 -7.19
C LYS A 119 -16.55 -7.82 -6.52
N VAL A 120 -15.47 -7.78 -5.75
CA VAL A 120 -15.08 -6.57 -5.05
C VAL A 120 -13.56 -6.45 -4.92
N HIS A 121 -13.04 -5.24 -5.05
CA HIS A 121 -11.67 -4.91 -4.70
C HIS A 121 -11.58 -4.53 -3.22
N PHE A 122 -10.42 -4.73 -2.59
CA PHE A 122 -10.27 -4.55 -1.14
C PHE A 122 -10.72 -3.19 -0.62
N PHE A 123 -10.40 -2.12 -1.34
CA PHE A 123 -10.79 -0.78 -0.88
C PHE A 123 -12.31 -0.58 -0.89
N ASP A 124 -12.99 -1.07 -1.94
CA ASP A 124 -14.45 -1.02 -2.01
C ASP A 124 -15.10 -1.90 -0.92
N PHE A 125 -14.55 -3.09 -0.70
CA PHE A 125 -15.00 -4.01 0.35
C PHE A 125 -14.94 -3.37 1.74
N ARG A 126 -13.81 -2.74 2.07
CA ARG A 126 -13.63 -2.03 3.33
C ARG A 126 -14.63 -0.88 3.51
N GLU A 127 -14.88 -0.11 2.45
CA GLU A 127 -15.86 0.99 2.49
C GLU A 127 -17.29 0.48 2.69
N VAL A 128 -17.64 -0.64 2.05
CA VAL A 128 -18.96 -1.27 2.25
C VAL A 128 -19.10 -1.76 3.69
N LEU A 129 -18.12 -2.46 4.25
CA LEU A 129 -18.18 -2.89 5.65
C LEU A 129 -18.26 -1.73 6.64
N ARG A 130 -17.63 -0.58 6.32
CA ARG A 130 -17.73 0.63 7.15
C ARG A 130 -19.15 1.24 7.11
N GLY A 131 -19.75 1.32 5.92
CA GLY A 131 -21.08 1.92 5.73
C GLY A 131 -22.25 0.98 6.00
N PHE A 132 -22.01 -0.33 5.92
CA PHE A 132 -23.02 -1.37 6.08
C PHE A 132 -22.42 -2.64 6.71
N PRO A 133 -22.10 -2.62 8.02
CA PRO A 133 -21.41 -3.71 8.71
C PRO A 133 -22.11 -5.07 8.62
N GLN A 134 -23.45 -5.09 8.58
CA GLN A 134 -24.27 -6.31 8.58
C GLN A 134 -24.34 -7.00 7.20
N VAL A 135 -23.70 -6.45 6.16
CA VAL A 135 -23.82 -6.97 4.79
C VAL A 135 -23.39 -8.43 4.67
N LEU A 136 -22.37 -8.86 5.40
CA LEU A 136 -21.89 -10.25 5.37
C LEU A 136 -22.86 -11.21 6.10
N GLU A 137 -23.49 -10.76 7.16
CA GLU A 137 -24.53 -11.54 7.87
C GLU A 137 -25.75 -11.78 6.98
N LEU A 138 -26.17 -10.76 6.23
CA LEU A 138 -27.29 -10.86 5.29
C LEU A 138 -26.97 -11.74 4.07
N LEU A 139 -25.70 -11.93 3.75
CA LEU A 139 -25.24 -12.80 2.67
C LEU A 139 -24.84 -14.20 3.16
N ALA A 140 -24.87 -14.47 4.47
CA ALA A 140 -24.42 -15.73 5.03
C ALA A 140 -25.26 -16.93 4.55
N PRO A 141 -24.63 -18.11 4.29
CA PRO A 141 -23.21 -18.38 4.33
C PRO A 141 -22.44 -17.80 3.13
N VAL A 142 -21.27 -17.19 3.39
CA VAL A 142 -20.42 -16.55 2.35
C VAL A 142 -19.18 -17.38 2.09
N THR A 143 -18.96 -17.77 0.83
CA THR A 143 -17.71 -18.37 0.36
C THR A 143 -16.81 -17.31 -0.27
N PHE A 144 -15.54 -17.25 0.11
CA PHE A 144 -14.57 -16.33 -0.49
C PHE A 144 -13.72 -17.03 -1.54
N ILE A 145 -13.65 -16.44 -2.74
CA ILE A 145 -12.80 -16.85 -3.84
C ILE A 145 -11.80 -15.71 -4.07
N SER A 146 -10.53 -15.93 -3.75
CA SER A 146 -9.47 -14.95 -3.96
C SER A 146 -8.85 -15.15 -5.33
N ILE A 147 -9.01 -14.17 -6.23
CA ILE A 147 -8.32 -14.23 -7.53
C ILE A 147 -7.08 -13.34 -7.51
N GLU A 148 -5.94 -13.94 -7.84
CA GLU A 148 -4.64 -13.31 -7.85
C GLU A 148 -4.00 -13.37 -9.24
N ARG A 149 -3.02 -12.52 -9.48
CA ARG A 149 -2.15 -12.61 -10.66
C ARG A 149 -0.71 -12.74 -10.19
N GLU A 150 0.03 -13.72 -10.74
CA GLU A 150 1.41 -13.99 -10.36
C GLU A 150 2.36 -12.91 -10.88
N ASP A 151 2.23 -12.52 -12.16
CA ASP A 151 3.03 -11.43 -12.74
C ASP A 151 2.50 -10.06 -12.30
N LYS A 152 3.02 -9.58 -11.14
CA LYS A 152 2.64 -8.30 -10.55
C LYS A 152 3.07 -7.10 -11.38
N ILE A 153 4.17 -7.20 -12.12
CA ILE A 153 4.65 -6.12 -13.00
C ILE A 153 3.71 -5.98 -14.19
N ALA A 154 3.37 -7.08 -14.85
CA ALA A 154 2.39 -7.03 -15.93
C ALA A 154 1.00 -6.58 -15.43
N GLN A 155 0.62 -6.92 -14.20
CA GLN A 155 -0.60 -6.41 -13.57
C GLN A 155 -0.54 -4.89 -13.39
N ALA A 156 0.57 -4.35 -12.85
CA ALA A 156 0.77 -2.92 -12.62
C ALA A 156 0.83 -2.12 -13.93
N VAL A 157 1.52 -2.63 -14.95
CA VAL A 157 1.55 -2.05 -16.30
C VAL A 157 0.14 -1.99 -16.90
N SER A 158 -0.63 -3.08 -16.79
CA SER A 158 -2.02 -3.10 -17.25
C SER A 158 -2.90 -2.07 -16.52
N LEU A 159 -2.68 -1.86 -15.22
CA LEU A 159 -3.40 -0.86 -14.44
C LEU A 159 -2.99 0.56 -14.86
N ALA A 160 -1.70 0.83 -15.01
CA ALA A 160 -1.17 2.13 -15.42
C ALA A 160 -1.74 2.55 -16.80
N ARG A 161 -1.77 1.63 -17.76
CA ARG A 161 -2.39 1.87 -19.07
C ARG A 161 -3.88 2.13 -18.98
N SER A 162 -4.59 1.36 -18.15
CA SER A 162 -6.04 1.56 -17.94
C SER A 162 -6.34 2.93 -17.32
N LEU A 163 -5.47 3.44 -16.44
CA LEU A 163 -5.61 4.77 -15.86
C LEU A 163 -5.38 5.88 -16.89
N GLN A 164 -4.42 5.72 -17.80
CA GLN A 164 -4.15 6.69 -18.87
C GLN A 164 -5.27 6.72 -19.91
N THR A 165 -5.77 5.55 -20.34
CA THR A 165 -6.81 5.45 -21.36
C THR A 165 -8.23 5.65 -20.80
N GLY A 166 -8.40 5.49 -19.49
CA GLY A 166 -9.70 5.39 -18.86
C GLY A 166 -10.48 4.14 -19.28
N THR A 167 -9.83 3.14 -19.88
CA THR A 167 -10.44 1.91 -20.38
C THR A 167 -9.99 0.72 -19.53
N PHE A 168 -10.92 0.19 -18.75
CA PHE A 168 -10.65 -0.93 -17.83
C PHE A 168 -11.09 -2.30 -18.38
N ILE A 169 -11.85 -2.32 -19.47
CA ILE A 169 -12.39 -3.54 -20.10
C ILE A 169 -12.11 -3.50 -21.60
N ALA A 170 -11.74 -4.63 -22.19
CA ALA A 170 -11.50 -4.76 -23.62
C ALA A 170 -12.81 -4.57 -24.44
N GLY A 171 -12.69 -4.07 -25.67
CA GLY A 171 -13.82 -3.98 -26.60
C GLY A 171 -14.55 -2.63 -26.62
N SER A 172 -13.99 -1.57 -26.03
CA SER A 172 -14.53 -0.23 -26.30
C SER A 172 -14.01 0.28 -27.65
N ASN A 173 -14.91 0.52 -28.60
CA ASN A 173 -14.61 1.15 -29.92
C ASN A 173 -14.25 2.64 -29.82
N ARG A 174 -13.73 3.10 -28.71
CA ARG A 174 -13.30 4.51 -28.58
C ARG A 174 -11.86 4.64 -29.07
N PRO A 175 -11.53 5.73 -29.77
CA PRO A 175 -10.14 6.02 -30.05
C PRO A 175 -9.37 6.09 -28.72
N HIS A 176 -8.35 5.25 -28.59
CA HIS A 176 -7.52 5.25 -27.40
C HIS A 176 -6.59 6.46 -27.44
N PRO A 177 -6.53 7.28 -26.39
CA PRO A 177 -5.48 8.29 -26.30
C PRO A 177 -4.12 7.61 -26.37
N THR A 178 -3.15 8.29 -26.94
CA THR A 178 -1.76 7.82 -26.97
C THR A 178 -1.28 7.56 -25.54
N VAL A 179 -0.88 6.33 -25.26
CA VAL A 179 -0.33 5.97 -23.95
C VAL A 179 1.17 6.19 -23.96
N THR A 180 1.70 6.78 -22.91
CA THR A 180 3.13 7.00 -22.73
C THR A 180 3.65 6.18 -21.57
N TYR A 181 4.88 5.67 -21.72
CA TYR A 181 5.54 4.96 -20.64
C TYR A 181 5.78 5.91 -19.45
N ASP A 182 5.19 5.58 -18.31
CA ASP A 182 5.33 6.33 -17.05
C ASP A 182 5.73 5.36 -15.94
N ARG A 183 7.03 5.36 -15.65
CA ARG A 183 7.63 4.51 -14.62
C ARG A 183 7.01 4.76 -13.24
N ASP A 184 6.79 6.02 -12.90
CA ASP A 184 6.27 6.39 -11.58
C ASP A 184 4.79 6.00 -11.44
N LEU A 185 4.02 6.08 -12.51
CA LEU A 185 2.65 5.59 -12.53
C LEU A 185 2.61 4.05 -12.33
N ILE A 186 3.49 3.31 -13.01
CA ILE A 186 3.59 1.85 -12.84
C ILE A 186 3.98 1.50 -11.40
N LEU A 187 4.91 2.23 -10.79
CA LEU A 187 5.28 2.05 -9.37
C LEU A 187 4.10 2.32 -8.43
N ARG A 188 3.34 3.40 -8.66
CA ARG A 188 2.12 3.69 -7.86
C ARG A 188 1.07 2.59 -8.03
N CYS A 189 0.90 2.08 -9.23
CA CYS A 189 -0.02 0.97 -9.48
C CYS A 189 0.42 -0.29 -8.74
N LEU A 190 1.70 -0.67 -8.81
CA LEU A 190 2.25 -1.83 -8.11
C LEU A 190 2.01 -1.73 -6.60
N ALA A 191 2.28 -0.58 -6.03
CA ALA A 191 2.04 -0.32 -4.62
C ALA A 191 0.58 -0.42 -4.19
N SER A 192 -0.32 0.14 -4.99
CA SER A 192 -1.75 0.05 -4.73
C SER A 192 -2.23 -1.41 -4.77
N LEU A 193 -1.73 -2.20 -5.71
CA LEU A 193 -2.04 -3.62 -5.82
C LEU A 193 -1.53 -4.43 -4.61
N GLU A 194 -0.31 -4.17 -4.19
CA GLU A 194 0.30 -4.79 -3.00
C GLU A 194 -0.48 -4.45 -1.71
N THR A 195 -0.87 -3.17 -1.56
CA THR A 195 -1.68 -2.71 -0.43
C THR A 195 -3.02 -3.43 -0.36
N GLN A 196 -3.70 -3.57 -1.48
CA GLN A 196 -4.99 -4.26 -1.53
C GLN A 196 -4.84 -5.77 -1.26
N LYS A 197 -3.79 -6.41 -1.80
CA LYS A 197 -3.49 -7.81 -1.52
C LYS A 197 -3.23 -8.03 -0.02
N LEU A 198 -2.36 -7.22 0.58
CA LEU A 198 -2.07 -7.29 2.00
C LEU A 198 -3.32 -7.02 2.85
N GLY A 199 -4.17 -6.10 2.40
CA GLY A 199 -5.45 -5.84 3.04
C GLY A 199 -6.35 -7.07 3.07
N TRP A 200 -6.50 -7.79 1.95
CA TRP A 200 -7.23 -9.05 1.89
C TRP A 200 -6.60 -10.10 2.81
N THR A 201 -5.29 -10.32 2.75
CA THR A 201 -4.60 -11.30 3.61
C THR A 201 -4.88 -11.04 5.08
N ARG A 202 -4.66 -9.81 5.55
CA ARG A 202 -4.91 -9.44 6.95
C ARG A 202 -6.38 -9.59 7.36
N TRP A 203 -7.29 -9.25 6.46
CA TRP A 203 -8.71 -9.38 6.76
C TRP A 203 -9.14 -10.84 6.88
N PHE A 204 -8.67 -11.72 5.98
CA PHE A 204 -8.92 -13.17 6.05
C PHE A 204 -8.33 -13.78 7.33
N GLU A 205 -7.09 -13.44 7.66
CA GLU A 205 -6.42 -13.90 8.91
C GLU A 205 -7.21 -13.47 10.16
N ALA A 206 -7.59 -12.18 10.24
CA ALA A 206 -8.33 -11.64 11.38
C ALA A 206 -9.71 -12.28 11.56
N ASN A 207 -10.35 -12.73 10.48
CA ASN A 207 -11.66 -13.36 10.51
C ASN A 207 -11.60 -14.89 10.43
N ARG A 208 -10.39 -15.49 10.45
CA ARG A 208 -10.16 -16.95 10.35
C ARG A 208 -10.81 -17.57 9.12
N ILE A 209 -10.74 -16.87 7.98
CA ILE A 209 -11.27 -17.32 6.70
C ILE A 209 -10.13 -17.85 5.86
N ASP A 210 -10.28 -19.05 5.33
CA ASP A 210 -9.40 -19.64 4.33
C ASP A 210 -10.06 -19.51 2.93
N PRO A 211 -9.67 -18.53 2.11
CA PRO A 211 -10.30 -18.31 0.82
C PRO A 211 -9.83 -19.36 -0.21
N ASN A 212 -10.71 -19.77 -1.11
CA ASN A 212 -10.28 -20.54 -2.27
C ASN A 212 -9.47 -19.64 -3.21
N VAL A 213 -8.18 -19.95 -3.41
CA VAL A 213 -7.27 -19.14 -4.23
C VAL A 213 -7.24 -19.62 -5.66
N VAL A 214 -7.53 -18.70 -6.60
CA VAL A 214 -7.44 -18.89 -8.05
C VAL A 214 -6.37 -17.94 -8.60
N THR A 215 -5.41 -18.42 -9.39
CA THR A 215 -4.50 -17.53 -10.12
C THR A 215 -5.02 -17.24 -11.52
N TYR A 216 -4.74 -16.01 -12.00
CA TYR A 216 -5.07 -15.62 -13.37
C TYR A 216 -4.41 -16.57 -14.39
N GLU A 217 -3.19 -16.98 -14.11
CA GLU A 217 -2.40 -17.86 -14.96
C GLU A 217 -3.07 -19.23 -15.11
N LYS A 218 -3.55 -19.82 -14.00
CA LYS A 218 -4.31 -21.09 -14.02
C LYS A 218 -5.66 -20.92 -14.72
N LEU A 219 -6.38 -19.83 -14.43
CA LEU A 219 -7.65 -19.52 -15.09
C LEU A 219 -7.48 -19.35 -16.61
N ALA A 220 -6.39 -18.73 -17.05
CA ALA A 220 -6.09 -18.52 -18.47
C ALA A 220 -5.63 -19.80 -19.20
N ALA A 221 -5.02 -20.74 -18.48
CA ALA A 221 -4.55 -22.02 -19.01
C ALA A 221 -5.68 -23.04 -19.10
N ASP A 222 -6.49 -23.16 -18.04
CA ASP A 222 -7.59 -24.14 -17.94
C ASP A 222 -8.78 -23.54 -17.18
N SER A 223 -9.56 -22.74 -17.87
CA SER A 223 -10.75 -22.12 -17.30
C SER A 223 -11.85 -23.11 -16.95
N ALA A 224 -11.97 -24.23 -17.71
CA ALA A 224 -12.99 -25.24 -17.45
C ALA A 224 -12.77 -25.92 -16.09
N SER A 225 -11.56 -26.37 -15.83
CA SER A 225 -11.19 -26.98 -14.54
C SER A 225 -11.40 -26.00 -13.36
N VAL A 226 -11.02 -24.72 -13.53
CA VAL A 226 -11.20 -23.69 -12.49
C VAL A 226 -12.68 -23.48 -12.18
N ILE A 227 -13.53 -23.35 -13.20
CA ILE A 227 -14.97 -23.15 -13.02
C ILE A 227 -15.64 -24.38 -12.40
N SER A 228 -15.31 -25.58 -12.87
CA SER A 228 -15.79 -26.85 -12.26
C SER A 228 -15.39 -26.93 -10.78
N GLY A 229 -14.15 -26.55 -10.44
CA GLY A 229 -13.70 -26.48 -9.05
C GLY A 229 -14.53 -25.52 -8.20
N ILE A 230 -14.91 -24.36 -8.72
CA ILE A 230 -15.76 -23.38 -8.02
C ILE A 230 -17.21 -23.89 -7.89
N VAL A 231 -17.77 -24.51 -8.92
CA VAL A 231 -19.10 -25.14 -8.85
C VAL A 231 -19.14 -26.19 -7.74
N ASN A 232 -18.13 -27.06 -7.69
CA ASN A 232 -17.99 -28.10 -6.66
C ASN A 232 -17.79 -27.49 -5.26
N LEU A 233 -16.93 -26.46 -5.12
CA LEU A 233 -16.72 -25.73 -3.87
C LEU A 233 -18.02 -25.17 -3.30
N LEU A 234 -18.86 -24.62 -4.17
CA LEU A 234 -20.15 -24.07 -3.79
C LEU A 234 -21.24 -25.16 -3.61
N GLY A 235 -20.93 -26.44 -3.90
CA GLY A 235 -21.87 -27.55 -3.79
C GLY A 235 -23.14 -27.31 -4.63
N VAL A 236 -22.96 -26.79 -5.83
CA VAL A 236 -24.05 -26.53 -6.78
C VAL A 236 -24.17 -27.71 -7.73
N GLN A 237 -25.35 -28.31 -7.82
CA GLN A 237 -25.61 -29.32 -8.85
C GLN A 237 -25.70 -28.63 -10.20
N HIS A 238 -24.95 -29.12 -11.15
CA HIS A 238 -24.94 -28.66 -12.52
C HIS A 238 -25.28 -29.86 -13.39
N ASP A 239 -26.50 -29.92 -13.94
CA ASP A 239 -26.89 -30.91 -14.91
C ASP A 239 -26.19 -30.61 -16.24
N GLU A 240 -25.16 -31.40 -16.56
CA GLU A 240 -24.27 -31.31 -17.69
C GLU A 240 -23.29 -30.12 -17.75
N PRO A 241 -22.03 -30.37 -18.07
CA PRO A 241 -21.15 -29.30 -18.48
C PRO A 241 -21.61 -28.83 -19.87
N HIS A 242 -22.51 -27.86 -19.94
CA HIS A 242 -22.59 -27.08 -21.16
C HIS A 242 -21.16 -26.63 -21.43
N ALA A 243 -20.63 -27.05 -22.59
CA ALA A 243 -19.31 -26.65 -23.03
C ALA A 243 -19.27 -25.12 -22.84
N ILE A 244 -18.63 -24.67 -21.77
CA ILE A 244 -18.45 -23.25 -21.52
C ILE A 244 -17.68 -22.79 -22.74
N GLU A 245 -18.40 -22.20 -23.70
CA GLU A 245 -17.81 -21.71 -24.93
C GLU A 245 -16.92 -20.55 -24.47
N VAL A 246 -15.67 -20.88 -24.10
CA VAL A 246 -14.67 -19.93 -23.71
C VAL A 246 -14.39 -19.07 -24.93
N ARG A 247 -15.30 -18.11 -25.20
CA ARG A 247 -14.97 -17.04 -26.12
C ARG A 247 -13.72 -16.41 -25.53
N ARG A 248 -12.59 -16.64 -26.19
CA ARG A 248 -11.28 -16.11 -25.79
C ARG A 248 -11.45 -14.62 -25.54
N VAL A 249 -11.59 -14.23 -24.27
CA VAL A 249 -11.52 -12.83 -23.88
C VAL A 249 -10.20 -12.34 -24.47
N GLN A 250 -10.28 -11.41 -25.41
CA GLN A 250 -9.08 -10.89 -26.08
C GLN A 250 -8.13 -10.40 -25.00
N ARG A 251 -6.95 -11.02 -24.94
CA ARG A 251 -5.90 -10.59 -24.03
C ARG A 251 -5.60 -9.11 -24.32
N GLN A 252 -5.78 -8.24 -23.35
CA GLN A 252 -5.39 -6.82 -23.48
C GLN A 252 -3.87 -6.61 -23.49
N SER A 253 -3.08 -7.67 -23.33
CA SER A 253 -1.62 -7.59 -23.40
C SER A 253 -1.22 -7.59 -24.88
N ASP A 254 -1.05 -6.39 -25.40
CA ASP A 254 -0.42 -6.12 -26.69
C ASP A 254 1.12 -6.04 -26.53
N GLY A 255 1.83 -5.83 -27.65
CA GLY A 255 3.29 -5.63 -27.66
C GLY A 255 3.72 -4.54 -26.69
N THR A 256 3.03 -3.41 -26.71
CA THR A 256 3.32 -2.25 -25.82
C THR A 256 3.30 -2.61 -24.35
N SER A 257 2.37 -3.44 -23.89
CA SER A 257 2.34 -3.87 -22.47
C SER A 257 3.52 -4.75 -22.11
N LYS A 258 3.95 -5.62 -23.04
CA LYS A 258 5.14 -6.46 -22.84
C LYS A 258 6.40 -5.61 -22.81
N ASP A 259 6.55 -4.68 -23.76
CA ASP A 259 7.69 -3.78 -23.85
C ASP A 259 7.83 -2.93 -22.58
N TRP A 260 6.70 -2.40 -22.09
CA TRP A 260 6.70 -1.63 -20.84
C TRP A 260 7.07 -2.50 -19.63
N ALA A 261 6.63 -3.75 -19.60
CA ALA A 261 6.98 -4.66 -18.50
C ALA A 261 8.47 -5.04 -18.54
N ILE A 262 9.03 -5.28 -19.73
CA ILE A 262 10.46 -5.55 -19.94
C ILE A 262 11.28 -4.32 -19.55
N ARG A 263 10.95 -3.15 -20.12
CA ARG A 263 11.60 -1.89 -19.80
C ARG A 263 11.54 -1.58 -18.31
N PHE A 264 10.38 -1.74 -17.69
CA PHE A 264 10.21 -1.49 -16.27
C PHE A 264 11.06 -2.46 -15.43
N LYS A 265 11.14 -3.74 -15.83
CA LYS A 265 12.01 -4.72 -15.19
C LYS A 265 13.47 -4.34 -15.29
N SER A 266 13.96 -3.93 -16.47
CA SER A 266 15.36 -3.50 -16.66
C SER A 266 15.66 -2.23 -15.86
N GLU A 267 14.76 -1.26 -15.80
CA GLU A 267 14.95 -0.03 -15.01
C GLU A 267 14.92 -0.25 -13.48
N ILE A 268 14.30 -1.32 -13.02
CA ILE A 268 14.27 -1.70 -11.60
C ILE A 268 15.30 -2.77 -11.23
N GLU A 269 15.85 -3.50 -12.22
CA GLU A 269 16.98 -4.44 -12.06
C GLU A 269 18.26 -3.69 -12.48
N PRO A 270 19.24 -3.43 -11.60
CA PRO A 270 20.52 -2.86 -12.03
C PRO A 270 21.29 -3.92 -12.83
N ASP A 271 21.88 -3.50 -13.97
CA ASP A 271 22.79 -4.30 -14.79
C ASP A 271 23.83 -4.99 -13.93
N THR A 272 23.83 -6.32 -14.01
CA THR A 272 24.91 -7.16 -13.50
C THR A 272 25.69 -7.68 -14.69
N GLU A 273 26.47 -6.80 -15.36
CA GLU A 273 27.66 -7.20 -16.11
C GLU A 273 28.46 -5.97 -16.54
N GLY A 274 29.76 -5.98 -16.17
CA GLY A 274 30.79 -5.22 -16.85
C GLY A 274 31.16 -3.84 -16.29
N GLY A 275 32.12 -3.78 -15.39
CA GLY A 275 32.87 -2.55 -15.12
C GLY A 275 34.24 -2.85 -14.48
N PRO A 276 35.31 -2.13 -14.87
CA PRO A 276 36.70 -2.53 -14.57
C PRO A 276 37.13 -2.22 -13.14
N ALA A 277 38.20 -2.93 -12.77
CA ALA A 277 38.88 -3.02 -11.50
C ALA A 277 39.09 -1.71 -10.73
N ALA A 278 38.82 -1.78 -9.42
CA ALA A 278 39.20 -0.76 -8.45
C ALA A 278 40.71 -0.78 -8.23
N ALA A 279 41.38 0.34 -8.47
CA ALA A 279 42.75 0.61 -8.05
C ALA A 279 42.77 0.91 -6.54
N ALA A 280 43.63 0.20 -5.84
CA ALA A 280 43.92 0.40 -4.42
C ALA A 280 44.62 1.74 -4.20
N ILE A 281 44.10 2.55 -3.27
CA ILE A 281 44.85 3.69 -2.71
C ILE A 281 45.05 3.43 -1.23
N GLY A 282 46.37 3.46 -0.84
CA GLY A 282 46.88 3.13 0.47
C GLY A 282 46.39 4.07 1.58
N TYR A 283 46.33 3.50 2.75
CA TYR A 283 46.10 4.21 4.02
C TYR A 283 47.43 4.59 4.63
N ASP A 284 47.59 5.87 4.89
CA ASP A 284 48.63 6.36 5.79
C ASP A 284 48.01 6.59 7.17
N GLN A 285 48.68 6.01 8.17
CA GLN A 285 48.31 6.16 9.58
C GLN A 285 49.10 7.30 10.19
N GLU A 286 48.46 8.35 10.61
CA GLU A 286 49.04 9.21 11.64
C GLU A 286 48.10 9.31 12.86
N ARG A 287 48.72 8.96 14.01
CA ARG A 287 48.14 9.09 15.36
C ARG A 287 48.32 10.52 15.86
N GLU A 288 47.27 11.16 16.28
CA GLU A 288 47.38 12.25 17.25
C GLU A 288 46.44 12.06 18.45
N LYS A 289 47.03 12.33 19.63
CA LYS A 289 46.44 12.19 20.97
C LYS A 289 45.60 13.43 21.31
N PRO A 290 44.55 13.31 22.13
CA PRO A 290 43.77 14.45 22.55
C PRO A 290 44.46 15.23 23.66
N ARG A 291 44.56 16.55 23.50
CA ARG A 291 44.90 17.48 24.59
C ARG A 291 43.62 18.05 25.19
N HIS A 292 43.47 17.88 26.52
CA HIS A 292 42.54 18.65 27.32
C HIS A 292 43.16 20.01 27.64
N SER A 293 42.47 21.08 27.37
CA SER A 293 42.63 22.36 28.09
C SER A 293 41.28 23.08 28.11
N GLY A 294 40.88 23.47 29.32
CA GLY A 294 39.62 24.19 29.54
C GLY A 294 39.72 25.64 29.08
N SER A 295 38.72 26.07 28.36
CA SER A 295 38.28 27.44 28.22
C SER A 295 36.79 27.39 27.80
N SER A 296 35.96 28.24 28.36
CA SER A 296 34.52 28.36 28.12
C SER A 296 34.27 28.92 26.71
N GLU A 297 34.33 28.07 25.69
CA GLU A 297 33.82 28.36 24.35
C GLU A 297 32.34 28.00 24.27
N PRO A 298 31.53 28.66 23.41
CA PRO A 298 30.14 28.29 23.22
C PRO A 298 30.06 26.81 22.82
N ALA A 299 29.18 26.05 23.49
CA ALA A 299 29.07 24.61 23.33
C ALA A 299 28.97 24.25 21.83
N SER A 300 29.93 23.49 21.33
CA SER A 300 29.98 23.10 19.92
C SER A 300 28.68 22.40 19.54
N HIS A 301 28.17 22.69 18.34
CA HIS A 301 26.95 22.10 17.82
C HIS A 301 27.03 20.56 17.84
N PHE A 302 25.89 19.87 18.09
CA PHE A 302 25.81 18.41 18.14
C PHE A 302 26.59 17.72 17.01
N PHE A 303 26.37 18.11 15.75
CA PHE A 303 27.06 17.51 14.61
C PHE A 303 28.55 17.88 14.47
N ASP A 304 29.08 18.80 15.23
CA ASP A 304 30.51 19.07 15.31
C ASP A 304 31.18 18.15 16.34
N ARG A 305 30.51 17.86 17.44
CA ARG A 305 30.98 16.89 18.45
C ARG A 305 30.99 15.45 17.91
N TYR A 306 30.08 15.13 16.99
CA TYR A 306 29.93 13.81 16.41
C TYR A 306 30.32 13.77 14.91
N GLU A 307 31.32 14.55 14.52
CA GLU A 307 31.71 14.81 13.12
C GLU A 307 32.16 13.56 12.33
N ARG A 308 32.68 12.53 13.04
CA ARG A 308 33.14 11.27 12.42
C ARG A 308 32.02 10.24 12.15
N ILE A 309 30.77 10.65 12.25
CA ILE A 309 29.66 9.79 11.81
C ILE A 309 29.72 9.70 10.28
N LYS A 310 30.37 8.65 9.74
CA LYS A 310 30.31 8.35 8.31
C LYS A 310 28.87 7.97 7.94
N PHE A 311 28.22 8.83 7.20
CA PHE A 311 26.84 8.64 6.81
C PHE A 311 26.81 7.78 5.55
N ALA A 312 26.59 6.49 5.69
CA ALA A 312 26.53 5.51 4.61
C ALA A 312 25.52 5.82 3.49
N GLU A 313 24.63 6.80 3.71
CA GLU A 313 23.61 7.19 2.72
C GLU A 313 24.10 8.23 1.69
N ALA A 314 25.25 8.86 1.88
CA ALA A 314 25.77 9.92 1.00
C ALA A 314 26.91 9.46 0.06
N GLU A 315 27.52 8.32 0.31
CA GLU A 315 28.74 7.90 -0.42
C GLU A 315 28.52 7.29 -1.80
N GLY A 316 27.26 7.16 -2.25
CA GLY A 316 26.94 6.51 -3.54
C GLY A 316 26.42 7.41 -4.65
N ARG A 317 26.42 8.75 -4.51
CA ARG A 317 25.94 9.64 -5.57
C ARG A 317 27.01 10.66 -5.98
N PRO A 318 27.45 10.68 -7.25
CA PRO A 318 28.34 11.72 -7.76
C PRO A 318 27.65 13.09 -7.73
N GLY A 319 28.31 14.09 -7.18
CA GLY A 319 27.93 15.49 -7.27
C GLY A 319 27.31 16.08 -5.99
N GLY A 320 28.16 16.66 -5.11
CA GLY A 320 27.79 17.74 -4.18
C GLY A 320 26.80 17.45 -3.05
N LEU A 321 26.18 16.27 -2.98
CA LEU A 321 25.10 15.94 -2.05
C LEU A 321 25.54 15.83 -0.57
N GLY A 322 26.81 15.63 -0.29
CA GLY A 322 27.35 15.52 1.09
C GLY A 322 27.18 16.81 1.90
N VAL A 323 27.44 17.98 1.28
CA VAL A 323 27.31 19.29 1.93
C VAL A 323 25.85 19.59 2.25
N PHE A 324 24.94 19.33 1.30
CA PHE A 324 23.50 19.51 1.50
C PHE A 324 22.94 18.57 2.57
N ALA A 325 23.45 17.35 2.67
CA ALA A 325 23.04 16.40 3.71
C ALA A 325 23.49 16.85 5.11
N LYS A 326 24.69 17.43 5.26
CA LYS A 326 25.18 17.99 6.53
C LYS A 326 24.32 19.19 6.94
N LYS A 327 24.06 20.10 6.02
CA LYS A 327 23.22 21.29 6.24
C LYS A 327 21.79 20.91 6.65
N ARG A 328 21.15 19.98 5.91
CA ARG A 328 19.81 19.48 6.23
C ARG A 328 19.72 18.90 7.64
N ARG A 329 20.71 18.13 8.04
CA ARG A 329 20.74 17.51 9.39
C ARG A 329 20.88 18.53 10.49
N ARG A 330 21.74 19.55 10.29
CA ARG A 330 21.87 20.65 11.26
C ARG A 330 20.54 21.39 11.42
N ALA A 331 19.95 21.82 10.34
CA ALA A 331 18.67 22.51 10.36
C ALA A 331 17.55 21.67 11.02
N ARG A 332 17.51 20.36 10.73
CA ARG A 332 16.56 19.44 11.40
C ARG A 332 16.86 19.31 12.89
N TYR A 333 18.12 19.19 13.29
CA TYR A 333 18.49 19.15 14.70
C TYR A 333 18.04 20.42 15.40
N ASP A 334 18.37 21.59 14.87
CA ASP A 334 18.06 22.89 15.48
C ASP A 334 16.55 23.09 15.63
N SER A 335 15.77 22.74 14.61
CA SER A 335 14.32 22.95 14.61
C SER A 335 13.55 21.86 15.37
N ILE A 336 13.98 20.59 15.35
CA ILE A 336 13.26 19.46 15.94
C ILE A 336 13.72 19.22 17.38
N ILE A 337 15.03 19.18 17.63
CA ILE A 337 15.62 18.88 18.95
C ILE A 337 15.95 20.17 19.70
N GLY A 338 16.74 21.05 19.07
CA GLY A 338 17.28 22.25 19.72
C GLY A 338 16.19 23.17 20.30
N ARG A 339 15.17 23.50 19.50
CA ARG A 339 14.04 24.34 19.94
C ARG A 339 13.14 23.67 20.97
N ASN A 340 13.11 22.35 20.98
CA ASN A 340 12.27 21.55 21.88
C ASN A 340 13.09 20.89 23.00
N ARG A 341 14.31 21.38 23.28
CA ARG A 341 15.25 20.75 24.20
C ARG A 341 14.64 20.41 25.56
N LYS A 342 13.79 21.29 26.10
CA LYS A 342 13.09 21.10 27.38
C LYS A 342 12.22 19.85 27.42
N LEU A 343 11.70 19.36 26.27
CA LEU A 343 10.87 18.16 26.19
C LEU A 343 11.71 16.87 26.36
N PHE A 344 13.03 16.97 26.20
CA PHE A 344 13.96 15.84 26.33
C PHE A 344 14.54 15.73 27.75
N GLU A 345 14.51 16.80 28.56
CA GLU A 345 15.13 16.81 29.87
C GLU A 345 14.54 15.74 30.80
N ALA A 346 15.37 14.78 31.20
CA ALA A 346 15.03 13.61 32.02
C ALA A 346 13.91 12.70 31.42
N ALA A 347 13.59 12.84 30.14
CA ALA A 347 12.50 12.12 29.49
C ALA A 347 12.86 10.65 29.15
N GLN A 348 11.88 9.77 29.25
CA GLN A 348 11.87 8.45 28.61
C GLN A 348 11.43 8.63 27.17
N VAL A 349 12.31 8.41 26.19
CA VAL A 349 12.06 8.72 24.78
C VAL A 349 11.92 7.45 23.95
N LEU A 350 10.91 7.39 23.09
CA LEU A 350 10.76 6.36 22.06
C LEU A 350 11.07 6.98 20.69
N ASP A 351 12.11 6.47 20.00
CA ASP A 351 12.49 6.90 18.66
C ASP A 351 12.01 5.85 17.63
N LEU A 352 10.95 6.18 16.90
CA LEU A 352 10.32 5.31 15.90
C LEU A 352 11.03 5.42 14.56
N GLN A 353 11.43 4.27 13.99
CA GLN A 353 12.26 4.18 12.80
C GLN A 353 13.63 4.86 13.01
N CYS A 354 14.26 4.56 14.14
CA CYS A 354 15.48 5.24 14.61
C CYS A 354 16.67 5.16 13.63
N GLY A 355 16.59 4.30 12.61
CA GLY A 355 17.62 4.16 11.60
C GLY A 355 18.97 3.81 12.20
N ASN A 356 19.99 4.61 11.90
CA ASN A 356 21.35 4.45 12.44
C ASN A 356 21.56 5.11 13.82
N GLY A 357 20.48 5.43 14.54
CA GLY A 357 20.51 5.90 15.92
C GLY A 357 20.95 7.35 16.12
N ILE A 358 21.14 8.14 15.06
CA ILE A 358 21.61 9.54 15.19
C ILE A 358 20.63 10.39 16.00
N TRP A 359 19.33 10.21 15.77
CA TRP A 359 18.31 10.99 16.46
C TRP A 359 18.09 10.50 17.89
N SER A 360 18.26 9.19 18.13
CA SER A 360 18.32 8.63 19.48
C SER A 360 19.51 9.20 20.26
N LEU A 361 20.70 9.30 19.61
CA LEU A 361 21.88 9.93 20.22
C LEU A 361 21.67 11.44 20.47
N ALA A 362 21.00 12.12 19.53
CA ALA A 362 20.65 13.53 19.68
C ALA A 362 19.65 13.79 20.84
N ALA A 363 18.72 12.86 21.06
CA ALA A 363 17.80 12.92 22.20
C ALA A 363 18.55 12.75 23.55
N LEU A 364 19.50 11.80 23.62
CA LEU A 364 20.36 11.66 24.81
C LEU A 364 21.20 12.91 25.05
N ASP A 365 21.80 13.47 24.00
CA ASP A 365 22.56 14.74 24.08
C ASP A 365 21.69 15.92 24.49
N ALA A 366 20.42 15.92 24.17
CA ALA A 366 19.46 16.93 24.59
C ALA A 366 18.99 16.76 26.05
N GLY A 367 19.36 15.68 26.74
CA GLY A 367 19.10 15.45 28.15
C GLY A 367 18.10 14.33 28.46
N ALA A 368 17.75 13.49 27.48
CA ALA A 368 16.88 12.33 27.75
C ALA A 368 17.54 11.37 28.77
N ALA A 369 16.76 10.87 29.70
CA ALA A 369 17.23 9.90 30.69
C ALA A 369 17.47 8.53 30.04
N HIS A 370 16.59 8.14 29.13
CA HIS A 370 16.69 6.88 28.42
C HIS A 370 16.03 6.98 27.04
N VAL A 371 16.59 6.28 26.04
CA VAL A 371 16.03 6.22 24.68
C VAL A 371 15.84 4.80 24.24
N VAL A 372 14.62 4.45 23.79
CA VAL A 372 14.33 3.21 23.09
C VAL A 372 14.22 3.50 21.59
N GLY A 373 15.17 3.00 20.78
CA GLY A 373 15.17 3.13 19.33
C GLY A 373 14.64 1.86 18.67
N VAL A 374 13.64 1.97 17.80
CA VAL A 374 13.06 0.84 17.08
C VAL A 374 13.23 0.98 15.58
N ASP A 375 13.81 -0.01 14.90
CA ASP A 375 13.87 -0.09 13.43
C ASP A 375 13.77 -1.55 12.97
N SER A 376 13.10 -1.79 11.86
CA SER A 376 12.91 -3.16 11.33
C SER A 376 14.17 -3.71 10.63
N ARG A 377 15.09 -2.86 10.24
CA ARG A 377 16.26 -3.19 9.43
C ARG A 377 17.46 -3.53 10.30
N LYS A 378 18.12 -4.68 10.01
CA LYS A 378 19.28 -5.14 10.79
C LYS A 378 20.47 -4.16 10.71
N LYS A 379 20.88 -3.78 9.51
CA LYS A 379 22.09 -2.95 9.31
C LYS A 379 22.02 -1.58 9.98
N PRO A 380 20.93 -0.81 9.92
CA PRO A 380 20.77 0.42 10.71
C PRO A 380 20.92 0.19 12.20
N ILE A 381 20.31 -0.82 12.78
CA ILE A 381 20.43 -1.14 14.22
C ILE A 381 21.88 -1.53 14.59
N ASP A 382 22.55 -2.36 13.78
CA ASP A 382 23.95 -2.70 13.99
C ASP A 382 24.82 -1.42 13.96
N THR A 383 24.59 -0.54 12.97
CA THR A 383 25.30 0.76 12.86
C THR A 383 25.01 1.68 14.05
N ALA A 384 23.78 1.70 14.56
CA ALA A 384 23.42 2.47 15.76
C ALA A 384 24.18 1.95 17.00
N SER A 385 24.24 0.62 17.16
CA SER A 385 25.00 -0.01 18.26
C SER A 385 26.50 0.31 18.19
N GLU A 386 27.11 0.22 17.01
CA GLU A 386 28.50 0.60 16.76
C GLU A 386 28.74 2.10 17.06
N LEU A 387 27.80 2.95 16.66
CA LEU A 387 27.84 4.39 16.92
C LEU A 387 27.85 4.70 18.42
N PHE A 388 26.93 4.09 19.16
CA PHE A 388 26.78 4.31 20.59
C PHE A 388 28.00 3.80 21.36
N ALA A 389 28.50 2.61 21.03
CA ALA A 389 29.74 2.07 21.60
C ALA A 389 30.94 2.99 21.31
N LYS A 390 31.06 3.51 20.08
CA LYS A 390 32.15 4.39 19.67
C LYS A 390 32.20 5.70 20.46
N TYR A 391 31.04 6.26 20.79
CA TYR A 391 30.95 7.51 21.55
C TYR A 391 30.80 7.29 23.06
N GLY A 392 30.96 6.06 23.54
CA GLY A 392 30.94 5.73 24.96
C GLY A 392 29.57 6.03 25.62
N VAL A 393 28.48 5.87 24.86
CA VAL A 393 27.13 6.04 25.41
C VAL A 393 26.89 4.96 26.46
N LYS A 394 26.43 5.34 27.64
CA LYS A 394 26.15 4.42 28.73
C LYS A 394 25.10 3.40 28.29
N THR A 395 25.36 2.12 28.51
CA THR A 395 24.48 1.03 28.06
C THR A 395 23.11 1.00 28.79
N ASP A 396 23.02 1.62 29.95
CA ASP A 396 21.79 1.77 30.72
C ASP A 396 20.93 2.96 30.27
N SER A 397 21.46 3.82 29.41
CA SER A 397 20.73 4.99 28.90
C SER A 397 20.01 4.75 27.56
N TYR A 398 20.14 3.56 26.97
CA TYR A 398 19.47 3.26 25.71
C TYR A 398 19.13 1.78 25.51
N GLN A 399 18.14 1.55 24.66
CA GLN A 399 17.83 0.23 24.12
C GLN A 399 17.58 0.34 22.61
N LEU A 400 18.20 -0.53 21.80
CA LEU A 400 17.99 -0.60 20.36
C LEU A 400 17.28 -1.91 20.00
N ILE A 401 16.09 -1.79 19.44
CA ILE A 401 15.21 -2.93 19.14
C ILE A 401 15.08 -3.10 17.63
N ARG A 402 15.44 -4.29 17.15
CA ARG A 402 15.15 -4.67 15.77
C ARG A 402 13.78 -5.32 15.69
N ALA A 403 12.75 -4.55 15.36
CA ALA A 403 11.38 -5.03 15.26
C ALA A 403 10.56 -4.28 14.20
N ASN A 404 9.42 -4.85 13.82
CA ASN A 404 8.43 -4.08 13.06
C ASN A 404 7.85 -2.99 13.96
N VAL A 405 8.01 -1.72 13.56
CA VAL A 405 7.63 -0.56 14.37
C VAL A 405 6.16 -0.57 14.79
N LEU A 406 5.24 -0.97 13.89
CA LEU A 406 3.82 -1.01 14.21
C LEU A 406 3.47 -2.13 15.20
N ALA A 407 4.14 -3.28 15.09
CA ALA A 407 3.96 -4.39 16.03
C ALA A 407 4.53 -4.02 17.41
N GLU A 408 5.73 -3.44 17.44
CA GLU A 408 6.42 -3.07 18.67
C GLU A 408 5.67 -1.98 19.44
N LEU A 409 5.08 -0.99 18.74
CA LEU A 409 4.21 0.01 19.36
C LEU A 409 3.11 -0.64 20.20
N SER A 410 2.53 -1.76 19.77
CA SER A 410 1.47 -2.47 20.50
C SER A 410 1.99 -3.22 21.73
N ALA A 411 3.28 -3.55 21.76
CA ALA A 411 3.89 -4.31 22.86
C ALA A 411 4.28 -3.43 24.06
N PHE A 412 4.52 -2.14 23.87
CA PHE A 412 4.87 -1.24 24.98
C PHE A 412 3.67 -0.97 25.90
N SER A 413 3.94 -0.80 27.17
CA SER A 413 2.93 -0.47 28.19
C SER A 413 2.55 1.01 28.16
N PRO A 414 1.31 1.39 28.50
CA PRO A 414 0.93 2.77 28.72
C PRO A 414 1.83 3.47 29.77
N GLY A 415 2.21 4.73 29.54
CA GLY A 415 3.04 5.50 30.43
C GLY A 415 4.53 5.14 30.43
N SER A 416 4.99 4.27 29.51
CA SER A 416 6.41 3.91 29.40
C SER A 416 7.29 5.03 28.83
N PHE A 417 6.70 6.02 28.17
CA PHE A 417 7.44 7.09 27.50
C PHE A 417 6.82 8.44 27.78
N ASP A 418 7.68 9.43 28.03
CA ASP A 418 7.28 10.85 28.14
C ASP A 418 7.19 11.50 26.75
N LEU A 419 8.08 11.12 25.84
CA LEU A 419 8.21 11.69 24.50
C LEU A 419 8.37 10.62 23.44
N ILE A 420 7.62 10.75 22.34
CA ILE A 420 7.80 9.92 21.15
C ILE A 420 8.36 10.77 20.02
N LEU A 421 9.49 10.36 19.43
CA LEU A 421 10.03 10.90 18.19
C LEU A 421 9.54 10.07 17.01
N CYS A 422 8.90 10.71 16.05
CA CYS A 422 8.44 10.10 14.81
C CYS A 422 8.88 10.98 13.63
N GLN A 423 10.06 10.68 13.08
CA GLN A 423 10.72 11.55 12.10
C GLN A 423 10.60 11.10 10.64
N ASP A 424 9.74 10.17 10.35
CA ASP A 424 9.46 9.73 8.98
C ASP A 424 7.98 9.37 8.79
N SER A 425 7.59 9.26 7.53
CA SER A 425 6.22 8.94 7.16
C SER A 425 5.89 7.49 7.52
N LEU A 426 4.88 7.28 8.33
CA LEU A 426 4.37 5.98 8.73
C LEU A 426 3.27 5.51 7.77
N ALA A 427 3.16 4.21 7.57
CA ALA A 427 2.21 3.64 6.61
C ALA A 427 0.74 3.75 7.07
N ASP A 428 0.48 3.64 8.38
CA ASP A 428 -0.86 3.63 8.97
C ASP A 428 -0.97 4.69 10.06
N LEU A 429 -1.28 5.92 9.65
CA LEU A 429 -1.39 7.06 10.58
C LEU A 429 -2.49 6.86 11.62
N HIS A 430 -3.65 6.31 11.24
CA HIS A 430 -4.75 6.10 12.18
C HIS A 430 -4.36 5.12 13.28
N PHE A 431 -3.75 3.99 12.92
CA PHE A 431 -3.23 3.02 13.88
C PHE A 431 -2.17 3.66 14.79
N VAL A 432 -1.22 4.39 14.21
CA VAL A 432 -0.14 5.04 14.97
C VAL A 432 -0.70 6.04 15.98
N PHE A 433 -1.63 6.90 15.60
CA PHE A 433 -2.27 7.83 16.53
C PHE A 433 -3.09 7.12 17.61
N SER A 434 -3.73 6.00 17.29
CA SER A 434 -4.40 5.15 18.31
C SER A 434 -3.40 4.59 19.33
N GLN A 435 -2.18 4.24 18.87
CA GLN A 435 -1.13 3.79 19.78
C GLN A 435 -0.53 4.94 20.59
N PHE A 436 -0.39 6.15 20.03
CA PHE A 436 -0.01 7.31 20.81
C PHE A 436 -1.01 7.59 21.93
N GLN A 437 -2.31 7.56 21.64
CA GLN A 437 -3.35 7.69 22.67
C GLN A 437 -3.25 6.61 23.74
N ARG A 438 -3.01 5.34 23.35
CA ARG A 438 -2.87 4.22 24.29
C ARG A 438 -1.62 4.32 25.16
N LEU A 439 -0.48 4.69 24.56
CA LEU A 439 0.80 4.83 25.26
C LEU A 439 0.83 6.04 26.20
N ARG A 440 -0.02 7.06 25.96
CA ARG A 440 -0.16 8.27 26.77
C ARG A 440 1.17 9.03 26.99
N PRO A 441 2.01 9.26 25.94
CA PRO A 441 3.17 10.14 26.10
C PRO A 441 2.69 11.55 26.41
N LYS A 442 3.49 12.34 27.13
CA LYS A 442 3.21 13.78 27.30
C LYS A 442 3.27 14.51 25.97
N TYR A 443 4.28 14.16 25.17
CA TYR A 443 4.53 14.80 23.87
C TYR A 443 4.84 13.79 22.77
N VAL A 444 4.49 14.16 21.52
CA VAL A 444 4.96 13.49 20.31
C VAL A 444 5.54 14.54 19.37
N ILE A 445 6.78 14.36 18.91
CA ILE A 445 7.33 15.16 17.83
C ILE A 445 7.17 14.36 16.54
N LEU A 446 6.29 14.85 15.67
CA LEU A 446 5.98 14.25 14.38
C LEU A 446 6.57 15.11 13.25
N ASP A 447 7.59 14.60 12.54
CA ASP A 447 8.16 15.25 11.38
C ASP A 447 7.87 14.41 10.13
N THR A 448 6.96 14.87 9.28
CA THR A 448 6.45 14.07 8.17
C THR A 448 6.29 14.86 6.88
N ALA A 449 6.37 14.16 5.74
CA ALA A 449 6.00 14.73 4.45
C ALA A 449 4.52 15.09 4.43
N ILE A 450 4.20 16.23 3.83
CA ILE A 450 2.83 16.78 3.76
C ILE A 450 2.43 16.96 2.29
N THR A 451 1.15 16.86 2.01
CA THR A 451 0.57 17.25 0.73
C THR A 451 -0.29 18.51 0.90
N ASN A 452 -0.05 19.49 0.04
CA ASN A 452 -0.69 20.80 0.12
C ASN A 452 -2.12 20.77 -0.44
N ARG A 453 -3.09 20.31 0.38
CA ARG A 453 -4.54 20.38 0.12
C ARG A 453 -5.26 20.82 1.39
N LYS A 454 -6.31 21.65 1.24
CA LYS A 454 -7.04 22.22 2.39
C LYS A 454 -7.95 21.21 3.11
N THR A 455 -8.40 20.16 2.42
CA THR A 455 -9.30 19.13 3.00
C THR A 455 -8.50 17.99 3.63
N PRO A 456 -9.02 17.32 4.69
CA PRO A 456 -8.38 16.13 5.26
C PRO A 456 -8.19 15.04 4.21
N PHE A 457 -6.94 14.68 3.92
CA PHE A 457 -6.59 13.73 2.88
C PHE A 457 -5.24 13.06 3.19
N VAL A 458 -5.09 11.80 2.81
CA VAL A 458 -3.83 11.06 2.94
C VAL A 458 -3.48 10.43 1.59
N ILE A 459 -2.30 10.73 1.07
CA ILE A 459 -1.74 10.07 -0.11
C ILE A 459 -0.82 8.95 0.37
N PHE A 460 -0.96 7.75 -0.17
CA PHE A 460 0.00 6.68 0.03
C PHE A 460 1.02 6.67 -1.10
N LYS A 461 2.30 6.71 -0.74
CA LYS A 461 3.42 6.55 -1.68
C LYS A 461 4.21 5.30 -1.33
N THR A 462 4.78 4.65 -2.33
CA THR A 462 5.78 3.60 -2.11
C THR A 462 7.18 4.16 -2.14
N THR A 463 8.00 3.70 -1.20
CA THR A 463 9.44 3.90 -1.22
C THR A 463 10.12 2.55 -1.44
N THR A 464 11.01 2.47 -2.43
CA THR A 464 11.80 1.26 -2.67
C THR A 464 13.14 1.35 -1.94
N PHE A 465 13.43 0.39 -1.05
CA PHE A 465 14.75 0.23 -0.47
C PHE A 465 15.59 -0.72 -1.32
N LYS A 466 16.88 -0.39 -1.56
CA LYS A 466 17.81 -1.31 -2.25
C LYS A 466 18.15 -2.48 -1.31
N LEU A 467 17.89 -3.68 -1.76
CA LEU A 467 18.06 -4.96 -1.03
C LEU A 467 19.54 -5.34 -0.69
N ARG A 468 20.50 -4.41 -0.78
CA ARG A 468 21.89 -4.71 -0.40
C ARG A 468 22.05 -5.14 1.07
N ASP A 469 21.06 -4.80 1.91
CA ASP A 469 21.14 -4.97 3.37
C ASP A 469 20.54 -6.28 3.90
N LEU A 470 19.94 -7.12 3.03
CA LEU A 470 19.31 -8.40 3.43
C LEU A 470 20.12 -9.66 3.01
N ARG A 471 21.39 -9.49 2.61
CA ARG A 471 22.17 -10.56 1.94
C ARG A 471 22.61 -11.73 2.82
N ALA A 472 22.44 -11.71 4.13
CA ALA A 472 23.06 -12.72 4.99
C ALA A 472 22.20 -13.96 5.27
N THR A 473 20.86 -13.92 5.15
CA THR A 473 19.99 -15.02 5.60
C THR A 473 18.85 -15.40 4.65
N ALA A 474 18.74 -14.78 3.50
CA ALA A 474 17.62 -15.01 2.60
C ALA A 474 17.93 -16.03 1.49
N SER A 475 16.99 -16.93 1.18
CA SER A 475 17.04 -17.84 0.04
C SER A 475 17.17 -17.09 -1.28
N ALA A 476 17.63 -17.74 -2.35
CA ALA A 476 17.78 -17.14 -3.68
C ALA A 476 16.48 -16.47 -4.19
N GLU A 477 15.34 -16.98 -3.76
CA GLU A 477 14.01 -16.49 -4.10
C GLU A 477 13.64 -15.21 -3.33
N THR A 478 14.04 -15.11 -2.06
CA THR A 478 13.87 -13.91 -1.22
C THR A 478 14.82 -12.78 -1.63
N ARG A 479 15.97 -13.08 -2.24
CA ARG A 479 16.92 -12.08 -2.75
C ARG A 479 16.38 -11.28 -3.92
N ARG A 480 15.36 -11.78 -4.64
CA ARG A 480 14.73 -11.11 -5.78
C ARG A 480 13.56 -10.17 -5.39
N ARG A 481 13.10 -10.21 -4.13
CA ARG A 481 12.00 -9.35 -3.67
C ARG A 481 12.53 -8.00 -3.17
N ARG A 482 12.30 -6.93 -3.93
CA ARG A 482 12.43 -5.55 -3.45
C ARG A 482 11.24 -5.26 -2.54
N ILE A 483 11.51 -5.03 -1.26
CA ILE A 483 10.45 -4.62 -0.32
C ILE A 483 10.18 -3.13 -0.56
N ALA A 484 9.04 -2.80 -1.14
CA ALA A 484 8.55 -1.44 -1.19
C ALA A 484 7.86 -1.12 0.14
N SER A 485 8.31 -0.10 0.85
CA SER A 485 7.54 0.43 1.98
C SER A 485 6.49 1.40 1.48
N ILE A 486 5.29 1.31 2.05
CA ILE A 486 4.23 2.29 1.84
C ILE A 486 4.40 3.36 2.90
N VAL A 487 4.39 4.62 2.48
CA VAL A 487 4.39 5.77 3.37
C VAL A 487 3.11 6.58 3.15
N ALA A 488 2.50 7.03 4.23
CA ALA A 488 1.37 7.93 4.20
C ALA A 488 1.86 9.38 4.16
N ILE A 489 1.30 10.18 3.26
CA ILE A 489 1.55 11.62 3.16
C ILE A 489 0.23 12.33 3.44
N PRO A 490 0.01 12.80 4.66
CA PRO A 490 -1.21 13.50 5.05
C PRO A 490 -1.24 14.94 4.56
N THR A 491 -2.41 15.58 4.67
CA THR A 491 -2.55 17.03 4.72
C THR A 491 -2.47 17.51 6.17
N ASP A 492 -2.22 18.81 6.40
CA ASP A 492 -2.35 19.42 7.74
C ASP A 492 -3.72 19.15 8.35
N ALA A 493 -4.76 19.33 7.57
CA ALA A 493 -6.13 19.07 8.02
C ALA A 493 -6.33 17.61 8.46
N ALA A 494 -5.65 16.64 7.83
CA ALA A 494 -5.70 15.25 8.25
C ALA A 494 -4.94 15.02 9.58
N ILE A 495 -3.79 15.66 9.77
CA ILE A 495 -3.06 15.61 11.04
C ILE A 495 -3.89 16.22 12.17
N ASN A 496 -4.45 17.44 11.97
CA ASN A 496 -5.29 18.09 12.96
C ASN A 496 -6.51 17.24 13.33
N MET A 497 -7.20 16.67 12.35
CA MET A 497 -8.33 15.77 12.58
C MET A 497 -7.93 14.51 13.40
N LEU A 498 -6.73 13.96 13.16
CA LEU A 498 -6.21 12.84 13.94
C LEU A 498 -5.87 13.29 15.38
N CYS A 499 -5.26 14.45 15.54
CA CYS A 499 -4.98 15.01 16.86
C CYS A 499 -6.28 15.20 17.67
N GLU A 500 -7.27 15.87 17.13
CA GLU A 500 -8.60 16.03 17.76
C GLU A 500 -9.23 14.66 18.11
N ARG A 501 -9.20 13.72 17.17
CA ARG A 501 -9.80 12.38 17.35
C ARG A 501 -9.15 11.60 18.49
N PHE A 502 -7.83 11.75 18.68
CA PHE A 502 -7.05 10.96 19.63
C PHE A 502 -6.61 11.73 20.88
N GLY A 503 -7.14 12.95 21.08
CA GLY A 503 -6.96 13.71 22.31
C GLY A 503 -5.61 14.41 22.41
N PHE A 504 -5.09 14.93 21.30
CA PHE A 504 -3.87 15.73 21.29
C PHE A 504 -4.16 17.17 20.84
N SER A 505 -3.51 18.14 21.47
CA SER A 505 -3.29 19.44 20.85
C SER A 505 -2.18 19.33 19.81
N CYS A 506 -2.18 20.21 18.80
CA CYS A 506 -1.26 20.14 17.67
C CYS A 506 -0.61 21.51 17.45
N HIS A 507 0.70 21.59 17.65
CA HIS A 507 1.48 22.80 17.44
C HIS A 507 2.44 22.61 16.28
N LEU A 508 2.31 23.45 15.26
CA LEU A 508 3.21 23.45 14.11
C LEU A 508 4.53 24.16 14.50
N VAL A 509 5.67 23.52 14.25
CA VAL A 509 6.98 24.15 14.35
C VAL A 509 7.18 25.04 13.12
N ASP A 510 7.27 26.35 13.35
CA ASP A 510 7.57 27.29 12.27
C ASP A 510 9.06 27.24 11.91
N TRP A 511 9.35 26.73 10.72
CA TRP A 511 10.71 26.64 10.21
C TRP A 511 11.23 27.98 9.69
N HIS A 512 10.37 28.91 9.30
CA HIS A 512 10.76 30.25 8.84
C HIS A 512 11.29 31.10 10.00
N ASP A 513 10.77 30.87 11.21
CA ASP A 513 11.28 31.50 12.44
C ASP A 513 12.61 30.89 12.93
N SER A 514 13.15 29.87 12.25
CA SER A 514 14.38 29.19 12.68
C SER A 514 15.68 29.95 12.38
N GLY A 515 15.59 31.14 11.76
CA GLY A 515 16.77 31.90 11.32
C GLY A 515 17.48 31.27 10.11
N ILE A 516 16.85 30.32 9.43
CA ILE A 516 17.36 29.70 8.20
C ILE A 516 17.22 30.71 7.06
N THR A 517 18.34 31.20 6.54
CA THR A 517 18.40 32.13 5.42
C THR A 517 18.69 31.43 4.08
N ASP A 518 19.22 30.22 4.11
CA ASP A 518 19.57 29.43 2.94
C ASP A 518 18.86 28.07 2.96
N TRP A 519 17.85 27.93 2.15
CA TRP A 519 16.97 26.76 2.03
C TRP A 519 17.49 25.66 1.09
N VAL A 520 18.67 25.81 0.53
CA VAL A 520 19.26 24.77 -0.35
C VAL A 520 19.46 23.48 0.42
N GLY A 521 18.87 22.39 -0.07
CA GLY A 521 18.89 21.06 0.56
C GLY A 521 17.79 20.82 1.61
N ILE A 522 16.99 21.84 1.95
CA ILE A 522 15.83 21.77 2.86
C ILE A 522 14.57 22.43 2.29
N SER A 523 14.53 22.58 0.97
CA SER A 523 13.41 23.25 0.27
C SER A 523 12.06 22.54 0.42
N ASP A 524 12.02 21.32 0.92
CA ASP A 524 10.78 20.64 1.28
C ASP A 524 10.10 21.24 2.52
N TYR A 525 10.86 21.81 3.46
CA TYR A 525 10.33 22.58 4.60
C TYR A 525 9.93 23.99 4.16
N GLU A 526 10.77 24.66 3.34
CA GLU A 526 10.47 25.98 2.76
C GLU A 526 9.15 26.00 1.99
N ASN A 527 8.88 24.95 1.22
CA ASN A 527 7.70 24.85 0.36
C ASN A 527 6.55 24.05 0.98
N ASP A 528 6.54 23.89 2.29
CA ASP A 528 5.49 23.16 3.03
C ASP A 528 5.22 21.74 2.50
N ARG A 529 6.24 21.07 1.95
CA ARG A 529 6.16 19.66 1.55
C ARG A 529 6.54 18.69 2.66
N ARG A 530 7.11 19.23 3.74
CA ARG A 530 7.42 18.55 4.98
C ARG A 530 7.18 19.50 6.13
N ARG A 531 6.57 19.01 7.22
CA ARG A 531 6.27 19.80 8.41
C ARG A 531 6.58 19.03 9.67
N THR A 532 6.90 19.77 10.72
CA THR A 532 7.15 19.25 12.06
C THR A 532 6.07 19.74 13.00
N TYR A 533 5.46 18.80 13.72
CA TYR A 533 4.42 19.08 14.71
C TYR A 533 4.90 18.62 16.08
N VAL A 534 4.58 19.39 17.11
CA VAL A 534 4.64 18.97 18.50
C VAL A 534 3.20 18.72 18.95
N LEU A 535 2.90 17.47 19.26
CA LEU A 535 1.61 17.06 19.78
C LEU A 535 1.72 16.94 21.29
N GLU A 536 0.78 17.51 22.02
CA GLU A 536 0.69 17.42 23.48
C GLU A 536 -0.60 16.68 23.85
N LEU A 537 -0.49 15.67 24.69
CA LEU A 537 -1.65 14.90 25.14
C LEU A 537 -2.54 15.77 26.02
N LEU A 538 -3.80 15.89 25.64
CA LEU A 538 -4.81 16.59 26.45
C LEU A 538 -5.18 15.73 27.67
N SER A 539 -5.27 16.34 28.84
CA SER A 539 -5.59 15.71 30.12
C SER A 539 -6.97 15.08 30.16
#